data_da4bd2a9c579edc8044d3fca15ae8897
#
_entry.id   da4bd2a9c579edc8044d3fca15ae8897
#
_cell.length_a   1.000
_cell.length_b   1.000
_cell.length_c   1.000
_cell.angle_alpha   90.00
_cell.angle_beta   90.00
_cell.angle_gamma   90.00
#
_symmetry.space_group_name_H-M   'P 1'
#
loop_
_entity.id
_entity.type
_entity.pdbx_description
1 polymer ?
#
loop_
_entity_poly.entity_id
_entity_poly.type
_entity_poly.pdbx_seq_one_letter_code
_entity_poly.pdbx_strand_id
1 'polypeptide(L)'
;GKRFAFSRAGDQITPPWPDLLITTGRLSVPAALRVRNASGRRTLCVHIQDPVLDPKRFDLVVVPRHDDMTGPNVMTTRGALHRVSPAMLAAEAEKFRAQFAHLPRPWVAVLIGGANAVYQFSPREMLPLAEQLAALGCGMPASLLVTPSRRTGSANMVVLQAALVDIPHYIWDAGPNPYYAMLALADYVVVTCDSVNMVSEACTT
;
A
#
# COMPACT_ATOMS: atom_id res chain seq x y z
N GLY A 1 -9.20 0.19 29.13
CA GLY A 1 -8.34 -0.44 28.15
C GLY A 1 -9.10 -1.47 27.35
N LYS A 2 -9.16 -1.34 26.02
CA LYS A 2 -9.77 -2.35 25.16
C LYS A 2 -8.94 -3.64 25.31
N ARG A 3 -9.54 -4.72 25.81
CA ARG A 3 -8.95 -6.05 25.79
C ARG A 3 -8.97 -6.55 24.36
N PHE A 4 -7.81 -6.67 23.74
CA PHE A 4 -7.69 -7.35 22.45
C PHE A 4 -7.95 -8.85 22.68
N ALA A 5 -9.08 -9.33 22.19
CA ALA A 5 -9.39 -10.75 22.21
C ALA A 5 -8.81 -11.39 20.94
N PHE A 6 -7.94 -12.39 21.12
CA PHE A 6 -7.56 -13.27 20.00
C PHE A 6 -8.78 -14.14 19.63
N SER A 7 -9.02 -14.28 18.32
CA SER A 7 -10.09 -15.17 17.85
C SER A 7 -9.82 -16.60 18.33
N ARG A 8 -10.86 -17.28 18.86
CA ARG A 8 -10.76 -18.71 19.20
C ARG A 8 -10.58 -19.62 17.98
N ALA A 9 -10.92 -19.10 16.79
CA ALA A 9 -10.81 -19.81 15.52
C ALA A 9 -9.49 -19.52 14.78
N GLY A 10 -8.63 -18.63 15.31
CA GLY A 10 -7.33 -18.32 14.74
C GLY A 10 -6.22 -19.27 15.22
N ASP A 11 -5.05 -19.12 14.61
CA ASP A 11 -3.85 -19.86 14.98
C ASP A 11 -3.51 -19.63 16.46
N GLN A 12 -3.17 -20.71 17.16
CA GLN A 12 -2.81 -20.65 18.57
C GLN A 12 -1.37 -20.12 18.70
N ILE A 13 -1.20 -19.05 19.47
CA ILE A 13 0.12 -18.50 19.80
C ILE A 13 0.65 -19.24 21.05
N THR A 14 1.34 -20.34 20.80
CA THR A 14 1.86 -21.27 21.82
C THR A 14 3.33 -21.61 21.57
N PRO A 15 4.07 -22.10 22.61
CA PRO A 15 5.44 -22.59 22.42
C PRO A 15 5.51 -23.76 21.38
N PRO A 16 6.70 -24.01 20.78
CA PRO A 16 7.97 -23.32 21.06
C PRO A 16 8.00 -21.88 20.55
N TRP A 17 8.60 -20.98 21.36
CA TRP A 17 8.72 -19.57 21.00
C TRP A 17 9.86 -19.37 19.97
N PRO A 18 9.66 -18.53 18.94
CA PRO A 18 10.71 -18.21 17.97
C PRO A 18 11.83 -17.37 18.62
N ASP A 19 13.03 -17.42 18.06
CA ASP A 19 14.14 -16.54 18.46
C ASP A 19 13.89 -15.11 17.99
N LEU A 20 13.28 -14.93 16.81
CA LEU A 20 12.94 -13.65 16.21
C LEU A 20 11.46 -13.63 15.79
N LEU A 21 10.76 -12.58 16.20
CA LEU A 21 9.40 -12.29 15.78
C LEU A 21 9.37 -10.92 15.10
N ILE A 22 9.01 -10.89 13.82
CA ILE A 22 8.77 -9.67 13.05
C ILE A 22 7.27 -9.47 12.89
N THR A 23 6.78 -8.32 13.31
CA THR A 23 5.36 -7.96 13.21
C THR A 23 5.20 -6.62 12.48
N THR A 24 4.04 -6.43 11.86
CA THR A 24 3.71 -5.17 11.16
C THR A 24 2.28 -4.76 11.42
N GLY A 25 2.07 -3.46 11.57
CA GLY A 25 0.76 -2.85 11.76
C GLY A 25 0.19 -3.03 13.18
N ARG A 26 -0.73 -2.14 13.53
CA ARG A 26 -1.26 -1.99 14.91
C ARG A 26 -1.97 -3.23 15.45
N LEU A 27 -2.59 -4.02 14.58
CA LEU A 27 -3.34 -5.22 15.01
C LEU A 27 -2.42 -6.35 15.50
N SER A 28 -1.15 -6.38 15.06
CA SER A 28 -0.19 -7.41 15.49
C SER A 28 0.52 -7.07 16.81
N VAL A 29 0.42 -5.84 17.29
CA VAL A 29 1.08 -5.37 18.52
C VAL A 29 0.74 -6.22 19.74
N PRO A 30 -0.54 -6.55 20.03
CA PRO A 30 -0.87 -7.40 21.19
C PRO A 30 -0.26 -8.79 21.09
N ALA A 31 -0.22 -9.37 19.89
CA ALA A 31 0.40 -10.68 19.66
C ALA A 31 1.91 -10.63 19.92
N ALA A 32 2.61 -9.62 19.38
CA ALA A 32 4.03 -9.42 19.61
C ALA A 32 4.38 -9.32 21.09
N LEU A 33 3.66 -8.49 21.84
CA LEU A 33 3.89 -8.31 23.27
C LEU A 33 3.57 -9.56 24.07
N ARG A 34 2.55 -10.34 23.67
CA ARG A 34 2.23 -11.63 24.29
C ARG A 34 3.39 -12.63 24.11
N VAL A 35 3.89 -12.80 22.89
CA VAL A 35 5.02 -13.71 22.62
C VAL A 35 6.27 -13.27 23.40
N ARG A 36 6.62 -11.99 23.35
CA ARG A 36 7.77 -11.45 24.07
C ARG A 36 7.72 -11.75 25.57
N ASN A 37 6.55 -11.54 26.18
CA ASN A 37 6.37 -11.79 27.62
C ASN A 37 6.36 -13.30 27.94
N ALA A 38 5.63 -14.10 27.16
CA ALA A 38 5.50 -15.54 27.40
C ALA A 38 6.80 -16.30 27.14
N SER A 39 7.66 -15.82 26.27
CA SER A 39 9.02 -16.34 26.03
C SER A 39 10.01 -15.98 27.14
N GLY A 40 9.61 -15.20 28.14
CA GLY A 40 10.54 -14.64 29.13
C GLY A 40 11.54 -13.65 28.51
N ARG A 41 11.11 -12.92 27.47
CA ARG A 41 11.92 -11.97 26.66
C ARG A 41 13.09 -12.62 25.91
N ARG A 42 13.04 -13.91 25.65
CA ARG A 42 14.03 -14.61 24.81
C ARG A 42 13.79 -14.36 23.32
N THR A 43 12.52 -14.19 22.91
CA THR A 43 12.15 -13.80 21.55
C THR A 43 12.51 -12.32 21.32
N LEU A 44 13.34 -12.05 20.33
CA LEU A 44 13.58 -10.69 19.84
C LEU A 44 12.35 -10.23 19.05
N CYS A 45 11.75 -9.13 19.48
CA CYS A 45 10.55 -8.58 18.85
C CYS A 45 10.85 -7.34 18.05
N VAL A 46 10.77 -7.46 16.73
CA VAL A 46 10.88 -6.36 15.77
C VAL A 46 9.48 -5.95 15.33
N HIS A 47 9.16 -4.68 15.40
CA HIS A 47 7.89 -4.13 14.92
C HIS A 47 8.12 -3.13 13.78
N ILE A 48 7.36 -3.29 12.71
CA ILE A 48 7.39 -2.41 11.54
C ILE A 48 6.15 -1.52 11.57
N GLN A 49 6.31 -0.23 11.33
CA GLN A 49 5.37 0.89 11.48
C GLN A 49 5.20 1.33 12.95
N ASP A 50 4.55 2.49 13.14
CA ASP A 50 4.25 3.02 14.47
C ASP A 50 3.32 2.08 15.25
N PRO A 51 3.77 1.47 16.36
CA PRO A 51 2.95 0.61 17.19
C PRO A 51 1.89 1.38 18.00
N VAL A 52 1.93 2.71 18.00
CA VAL A 52 1.11 3.60 18.86
C VAL A 52 1.30 3.29 20.35
N LEU A 53 2.49 2.85 20.70
CA LEU A 53 2.94 2.52 22.07
C LEU A 53 4.40 2.96 22.24
N ASP A 54 4.85 3.05 23.50
CA ASP A 54 6.26 3.28 23.82
C ASP A 54 7.14 2.24 23.08
N PRO A 55 8.06 2.67 22.20
CA PRO A 55 8.94 1.78 21.45
C PRO A 55 9.80 0.87 22.33
N LYS A 56 10.09 1.23 23.57
CA LYS A 56 10.84 0.42 24.56
C LYS A 56 10.17 -0.93 24.86
N ARG A 57 8.90 -1.11 24.45
CA ARG A 57 8.20 -2.40 24.56
C ARG A 57 8.65 -3.43 23.54
N PHE A 58 9.41 -3.01 22.54
CA PHE A 58 10.00 -3.85 21.48
C PHE A 58 11.52 -3.82 21.60
N ASP A 59 12.18 -4.76 20.97
CA ASP A 59 13.62 -4.77 20.90
C ASP A 59 14.11 -3.88 19.74
N LEU A 60 13.32 -3.78 18.66
CA LEU A 60 13.53 -2.83 17.58
C LEU A 60 12.16 -2.38 17.01
N VAL A 61 12.02 -1.10 16.73
CA VAL A 61 10.90 -0.54 15.96
C VAL A 61 11.45 0.09 14.69
N VAL A 62 10.89 -0.28 13.54
CA VAL A 62 11.27 0.27 12.24
C VAL A 62 10.10 1.09 11.69
N VAL A 63 10.32 2.39 11.52
CA VAL A 63 9.28 3.33 11.08
C VAL A 63 9.76 4.20 9.92
N PRO A 64 8.85 4.63 9.04
CA PRO A 64 9.18 5.68 8.08
C PRO A 64 9.48 7.00 8.81
N ARG A 65 10.34 7.80 8.22
CA ARG A 65 10.75 9.09 8.81
C ARG A 65 9.59 10.04 9.13
N HIS A 66 8.50 9.97 8.35
CA HIS A 66 7.33 10.82 8.55
C HIS A 66 6.47 10.43 9.77
N ASP A 67 6.69 9.28 10.39
CA ASP A 67 6.03 8.91 11.65
C ASP A 67 6.64 9.64 12.87
N ASP A 68 7.76 10.35 12.66
CA ASP A 68 8.43 11.24 13.64
C ASP A 68 8.72 10.57 14.99
N MET A 69 8.92 9.24 14.98
CA MET A 69 9.24 8.46 16.17
C MET A 69 10.75 8.42 16.39
N THR A 70 11.19 8.64 17.63
CA THR A 70 12.59 8.58 18.04
C THR A 70 12.80 7.67 19.24
N GLY A 71 14.01 7.12 19.37
CA GLY A 71 14.37 6.27 20.50
C GLY A 71 15.65 5.47 20.24
N PRO A 72 16.28 4.91 21.28
CA PRO A 72 17.52 4.15 21.13
C PRO A 72 17.35 2.83 20.37
N ASN A 73 16.11 2.33 20.29
CA ASN A 73 15.70 1.13 19.57
C ASN A 73 14.76 1.44 18.40
N VAL A 74 14.81 2.67 17.86
CA VAL A 74 14.02 3.08 16.69
C VAL A 74 14.95 3.27 15.50
N MET A 75 14.63 2.58 14.41
CA MET A 75 15.29 2.74 13.12
C MET A 75 14.32 3.43 12.16
N THR A 76 14.75 4.52 11.52
CA THR A 76 13.94 5.24 10.55
C THR A 76 14.33 4.88 9.12
N THR A 77 13.31 4.71 8.25
CA THR A 77 13.46 4.51 6.81
C THR A 77 13.00 5.75 6.04
N ARG A 78 13.42 5.92 4.79
CA ARG A 78 12.99 7.05 3.95
C ARG A 78 11.49 7.03 3.69
N GLY A 79 10.97 5.87 3.29
CA GLY A 79 9.56 5.60 3.03
C GLY A 79 9.10 4.36 3.77
N ALA A 80 7.87 3.93 3.52
CA ALA A 80 7.37 2.66 4.04
C ALA A 80 8.20 1.48 3.52
N LEU A 81 8.40 0.47 4.35
CA LEU A 81 8.99 -0.78 3.91
C LEU A 81 8.00 -1.53 3.00
N HIS A 82 8.47 -1.97 1.86
CA HIS A 82 7.71 -2.70 0.87
C HIS A 82 8.56 -3.80 0.23
N ARG A 83 7.92 -4.68 -0.53
CA ARG A 83 8.57 -5.83 -1.18
C ARG A 83 8.92 -5.62 -2.65
N VAL A 84 8.73 -4.41 -3.18
CA VAL A 84 9.08 -4.10 -4.58
C VAL A 84 10.56 -4.32 -4.80
N SER A 85 10.88 -5.10 -5.82
CA SER A 85 12.25 -5.35 -6.28
C SER A 85 12.27 -5.42 -7.81
N PRO A 86 13.43 -5.16 -8.47
CA PRO A 86 13.53 -5.25 -9.92
C PRO A 86 13.11 -6.62 -10.47
N ALA A 87 13.48 -7.70 -9.79
CA ALA A 87 13.10 -9.05 -10.20
C ALA A 87 11.59 -9.30 -10.14
N MET A 88 10.93 -8.81 -9.08
CA MET A 88 9.48 -8.91 -8.94
C MET A 88 8.77 -8.08 -10.01
N LEU A 89 9.21 -6.85 -10.24
CA LEU A 89 8.64 -5.98 -11.27
C LEU A 89 8.77 -6.59 -12.65
N ALA A 90 9.93 -7.15 -13.01
CA ALA A 90 10.14 -7.82 -14.29
C ALA A 90 9.20 -9.03 -14.46
N ALA A 91 9.06 -9.86 -13.42
CA ALA A 91 8.17 -11.02 -13.46
C ALA A 91 6.69 -10.63 -13.61
N GLU A 92 6.25 -9.57 -12.93
CA GLU A 92 4.88 -9.06 -13.05
C GLU A 92 4.64 -8.39 -14.42
N ALA A 93 5.63 -7.65 -14.94
CA ALA A 93 5.56 -7.07 -16.28
C ALA A 93 5.27 -8.11 -17.35
N GLU A 94 5.98 -9.24 -17.33
CA GLU A 94 5.78 -10.32 -18.31
C GLU A 94 4.37 -10.91 -18.28
N LYS A 95 3.78 -11.04 -17.10
CA LYS A 95 2.42 -11.60 -16.95
C LYS A 95 1.35 -10.74 -17.59
N PHE A 96 1.51 -9.42 -17.56
CA PHE A 96 0.44 -8.47 -17.93
C PHE A 96 0.77 -7.62 -19.17
N ARG A 97 1.98 -7.68 -19.73
CA ARG A 97 2.38 -6.88 -20.89
C ARG A 97 1.40 -7.01 -22.07
N ALA A 98 0.98 -8.22 -22.38
CA ALA A 98 0.05 -8.48 -23.47
C ALA A 98 -1.33 -7.85 -23.24
N GLN A 99 -1.75 -7.71 -21.98
CA GLN A 99 -3.04 -7.13 -21.61
C GLN A 99 -3.12 -5.63 -21.96
N PHE A 100 -1.99 -4.92 -21.90
CA PHE A 100 -1.93 -3.49 -22.17
C PHE A 100 -1.48 -3.16 -23.61
N ALA A 101 -0.99 -4.14 -24.38
CA ALA A 101 -0.36 -3.93 -25.68
C ALA A 101 -1.25 -3.27 -26.73
N HIS A 102 -2.57 -3.33 -26.58
CA HIS A 102 -3.54 -2.70 -27.48
C HIS A 102 -3.72 -1.20 -27.21
N LEU A 103 -3.21 -0.68 -26.09
CA LEU A 103 -3.31 0.72 -25.69
C LEU A 103 -2.12 1.52 -26.26
N PRO A 104 -2.38 2.71 -26.82
CA PRO A 104 -1.30 3.59 -27.27
C PRO A 104 -0.40 4.06 -26.12
N ARG A 105 0.89 4.22 -26.42
CA ARG A 105 1.86 4.81 -25.48
C ARG A 105 1.92 6.33 -25.63
N PRO A 106 2.39 7.06 -24.59
CA PRO A 106 2.90 6.57 -23.32
C PRO A 106 1.81 6.03 -22.38
N TRP A 107 2.18 5.11 -21.48
CA TRP A 107 1.31 4.60 -20.45
C TRP A 107 1.51 5.34 -19.12
N VAL A 108 0.42 5.78 -18.53
CA VAL A 108 0.42 6.44 -17.22
C VAL A 108 -0.25 5.51 -16.22
N ALA A 109 0.51 4.96 -15.28
CA ALA A 109 -0.07 4.22 -14.16
C ALA A 109 -0.74 5.19 -13.19
N VAL A 110 -2.01 4.94 -12.87
CA VAL A 110 -2.80 5.75 -11.95
C VAL A 110 -3.20 4.89 -10.76
N LEU A 111 -2.54 5.13 -9.62
CA LEU A 111 -2.74 4.37 -8.39
C LEU A 111 -3.66 5.17 -7.47
N ILE A 112 -4.88 4.67 -7.28
CA ILE A 112 -5.91 5.38 -6.52
C ILE A 112 -6.13 4.71 -5.17
N GLY A 113 -5.84 5.42 -4.10
CA GLY A 113 -6.12 5.03 -2.74
C GLY A 113 -7.59 5.22 -2.37
N GLY A 114 -7.87 5.85 -1.26
CA GLY A 114 -9.23 6.12 -0.82
C GLY A 114 -9.29 6.65 0.61
N ALA A 115 -10.49 6.74 1.15
CA ALA A 115 -10.71 7.28 2.48
C ALA A 115 -9.96 6.50 3.57
N ASN A 116 -9.44 7.22 4.55
CA ASN A 116 -8.82 6.67 5.75
C ASN A 116 -9.10 7.58 6.96
N ALA A 117 -8.40 7.39 8.07
CA ALA A 117 -8.59 8.19 9.28
C ALA A 117 -8.21 9.68 9.12
N VAL A 118 -7.39 10.01 8.11
CA VAL A 118 -6.86 11.35 7.88
C VAL A 118 -7.49 11.99 6.64
N TYR A 119 -7.72 11.21 5.59
CA TYR A 119 -8.21 11.69 4.30
C TYR A 119 -9.66 11.27 4.07
N GLN A 120 -10.48 12.23 3.67
CA GLN A 120 -11.77 11.97 3.07
C GLN A 120 -11.57 11.75 1.56
N PHE A 121 -12.34 10.83 0.98
CA PHE A 121 -12.27 10.54 -0.44
C PHE A 121 -13.65 10.11 -0.93
N SER A 122 -14.48 11.10 -1.21
CA SER A 122 -15.84 10.93 -1.72
C SER A 122 -15.92 11.32 -3.22
N PRO A 123 -17.05 11.15 -3.89
CA PRO A 123 -17.24 11.63 -5.27
C PRO A 123 -16.89 13.12 -5.47
N ARG A 124 -17.01 13.92 -4.43
CA ARG A 124 -16.65 15.35 -4.46
C ARG A 124 -15.13 15.54 -4.63
N GLU A 125 -14.32 14.75 -3.92
CA GLU A 125 -12.87 14.78 -4.03
C GLU A 125 -12.37 14.03 -5.29
N MET A 126 -13.12 12.99 -5.72
CA MET A 126 -12.79 12.25 -6.94
C MET A 126 -13.01 13.07 -8.21
N LEU A 127 -14.03 13.93 -8.27
CA LEU A 127 -14.37 14.66 -9.49
C LEU A 127 -13.20 15.49 -10.03
N PRO A 128 -12.57 16.40 -9.24
CA PRO A 128 -11.44 17.17 -9.75
C PRO A 128 -10.23 16.30 -10.15
N LEU A 129 -10.00 15.17 -9.47
CA LEU A 129 -8.96 14.23 -9.86
C LEU A 129 -9.28 13.60 -11.23
N ALA A 130 -10.52 13.15 -11.42
CA ALA A 130 -10.97 12.52 -12.66
C ALA A 130 -10.90 13.50 -13.84
N GLU A 131 -11.29 14.77 -13.64
CA GLU A 131 -11.16 15.83 -14.64
C GLU A 131 -9.71 16.11 -15.03
N GLN A 132 -8.79 16.15 -14.04
CA GLN A 132 -7.36 16.32 -14.30
C GLN A 132 -6.75 15.13 -15.06
N LEU A 133 -7.17 13.91 -14.74
CA LEU A 133 -6.74 12.70 -15.45
C LEU A 133 -7.26 12.69 -16.91
N ALA A 134 -8.51 13.11 -17.12
CA ALA A 134 -9.06 13.26 -18.47
C ALA A 134 -8.31 14.34 -19.26
N ALA A 135 -8.05 15.49 -18.64
CA ALA A 135 -7.27 16.57 -19.25
C ALA A 135 -5.84 16.13 -19.61
N LEU A 136 -5.20 15.32 -18.75
CA LEU A 136 -3.89 14.72 -19.03
C LEU A 136 -3.96 13.83 -20.29
N GLY A 137 -4.96 12.95 -20.38
CA GLY A 137 -5.15 12.08 -21.55
C GLY A 137 -5.49 12.82 -22.84
N CYS A 138 -6.21 13.96 -22.75
CA CYS A 138 -6.49 14.81 -23.91
C CYS A 138 -5.27 15.62 -24.34
N GLY A 139 -4.48 16.12 -23.40
CA GLY A 139 -3.31 16.97 -23.69
C GLY A 139 -2.08 16.21 -24.15
N MET A 140 -1.99 14.93 -23.85
CA MET A 140 -0.92 14.02 -24.26
C MET A 140 -1.58 12.74 -24.79
N PRO A 141 -1.19 12.21 -25.95
CA PRO A 141 -1.79 10.98 -26.49
C PRO A 141 -1.35 9.76 -25.67
N ALA A 142 -1.75 9.74 -24.40
CA ALA A 142 -1.39 8.72 -23.41
C ALA A 142 -2.57 7.83 -23.08
N SER A 143 -2.28 6.61 -22.65
CA SER A 143 -3.28 5.72 -22.06
C SER A 143 -3.12 5.63 -20.54
N LEU A 144 -4.23 5.59 -19.84
CA LEU A 144 -4.26 5.51 -18.37
C LEU A 144 -4.45 4.05 -17.92
N LEU A 145 -3.50 3.54 -17.14
CA LEU A 145 -3.60 2.23 -16.49
C LEU A 145 -4.00 2.45 -15.03
N VAL A 146 -5.27 2.24 -14.72
CA VAL A 146 -5.84 2.62 -13.42
C VAL A 146 -6.01 1.40 -12.53
N THR A 147 -5.50 1.48 -11.31
CA THR A 147 -5.77 0.51 -10.26
C THR A 147 -6.33 1.19 -9.02
N PRO A 148 -7.63 0.99 -8.71
CA PRO A 148 -8.22 1.46 -7.48
C PRO A 148 -7.88 0.54 -6.31
N SER A 149 -7.81 1.11 -5.12
CA SER A 149 -7.73 0.34 -3.87
C SER A 149 -9.13 -0.12 -3.43
N ARG A 150 -9.17 -1.06 -2.48
CA ARG A 150 -10.42 -1.45 -1.83
C ARG A 150 -11.15 -0.29 -1.13
N ARG A 151 -10.42 0.78 -0.78
CA ARG A 151 -10.94 1.97 -0.09
C ARG A 151 -11.46 3.05 -1.04
N THR A 152 -11.22 2.89 -2.35
CA THR A 152 -11.67 3.87 -3.36
C THR A 152 -13.20 3.96 -3.40
N GLY A 153 -13.88 2.81 -3.34
CA GLY A 153 -15.34 2.73 -3.32
C GLY A 153 -16.00 2.88 -4.69
N SER A 154 -17.15 2.22 -4.86
CA SER A 154 -17.86 2.16 -6.16
C SER A 154 -18.35 3.52 -6.64
N ALA A 155 -18.83 4.38 -5.75
CA ALA A 155 -19.30 5.72 -6.11
C ALA A 155 -18.20 6.57 -6.77
N ASN A 156 -16.97 6.49 -6.26
CA ASN A 156 -15.81 7.17 -6.84
C ASN A 156 -15.45 6.57 -8.21
N MET A 157 -15.58 5.25 -8.36
CA MET A 157 -15.30 4.59 -9.63
C MET A 157 -16.28 5.00 -10.74
N VAL A 158 -17.56 5.23 -10.41
CA VAL A 158 -18.55 5.76 -11.37
C VAL A 158 -18.12 7.14 -11.89
N VAL A 159 -17.68 8.04 -11.01
CA VAL A 159 -17.20 9.39 -11.40
C VAL A 159 -15.98 9.27 -12.30
N LEU A 160 -15.01 8.43 -11.93
CA LEU A 160 -13.80 8.25 -12.71
C LEU A 160 -14.09 7.67 -14.10
N GLN A 161 -14.89 6.60 -14.18
CA GLN A 161 -15.25 5.97 -15.45
C GLN A 161 -15.98 6.93 -16.39
N ALA A 162 -16.89 7.75 -15.86
CA ALA A 162 -17.59 8.77 -16.64
C ALA A 162 -16.64 9.82 -17.23
N ALA A 163 -15.63 10.24 -16.47
CA ALA A 163 -14.65 11.23 -16.95
C ALA A 163 -13.67 10.67 -17.97
N LEU A 164 -13.40 9.37 -17.97
CA LEU A 164 -12.42 8.73 -18.85
C LEU A 164 -13.02 8.10 -20.11
N VAL A 165 -14.30 8.27 -20.39
CA VAL A 165 -15.01 7.57 -21.48
C VAL A 165 -14.33 7.75 -22.85
N ASP A 166 -13.77 8.91 -23.14
CA ASP A 166 -13.12 9.25 -24.42
C ASP A 166 -11.58 9.12 -24.36
N ILE A 167 -11.02 8.67 -23.25
CA ILE A 167 -9.58 8.52 -23.05
C ILE A 167 -9.20 7.05 -23.18
N PRO A 168 -8.17 6.67 -23.94
CA PRO A 168 -7.66 5.30 -23.94
C PRO A 168 -7.24 4.88 -22.52
N HIS A 169 -7.89 3.88 -21.98
CA HIS A 169 -7.60 3.46 -20.61
C HIS A 169 -7.84 1.96 -20.36
N TYR A 170 -7.22 1.47 -19.31
CA TYR A 170 -7.54 0.21 -18.65
C TYR A 170 -7.83 0.49 -17.18
N ILE A 171 -8.94 0.02 -16.66
CA ILE A 171 -9.28 0.09 -15.23
C ILE A 171 -9.37 -1.33 -14.70
N TRP A 172 -8.54 -1.65 -13.70
CA TRP A 172 -8.65 -2.93 -13.01
C TRP A 172 -9.90 -2.96 -12.12
N ASP A 173 -10.74 -3.95 -12.30
CA ASP A 173 -11.98 -4.15 -11.55
C ASP A 173 -12.07 -5.54 -10.89
N ALA A 174 -11.44 -6.56 -11.49
CA ALA A 174 -11.51 -7.95 -11.00
C ALA A 174 -10.31 -8.79 -11.46
N GLY A 175 -10.19 -9.98 -10.88
CA GLY A 175 -9.13 -10.94 -11.20
C GLY A 175 -7.76 -10.59 -10.62
N PRO A 176 -6.69 -11.17 -11.15
CA PRO A 176 -5.33 -10.86 -10.73
C PRO A 176 -5.03 -9.37 -10.89
N ASN A 177 -4.58 -8.73 -9.81
CA ASN A 177 -4.33 -7.29 -9.81
C ASN A 177 -2.99 -6.97 -10.51
N PRO A 178 -2.98 -6.21 -11.62
CA PRO A 178 -1.78 -5.85 -12.36
C PRO A 178 -0.98 -4.68 -11.74
N TYR A 179 -1.21 -4.34 -10.50
CA TYR A 179 -0.61 -3.21 -9.80
C TYR A 179 0.91 -3.10 -10.02
N TYR A 180 1.65 -4.19 -9.76
CA TYR A 180 3.11 -4.18 -9.94
C TYR A 180 3.54 -4.19 -11.40
N ALA A 181 2.74 -4.77 -12.28
CA ALA A 181 2.97 -4.68 -13.72
C ALA A 181 2.76 -3.26 -14.24
N MET A 182 1.75 -2.54 -13.75
CA MET A 182 1.56 -1.13 -14.08
C MET A 182 2.75 -0.29 -13.63
N LEU A 183 3.25 -0.50 -12.40
CA LEU A 183 4.46 0.15 -11.90
C LEU A 183 5.70 -0.15 -12.76
N ALA A 184 5.82 -1.37 -13.26
CA ALA A 184 6.97 -1.81 -14.06
C ALA A 184 6.93 -1.34 -15.52
N LEU A 185 5.75 -1.17 -16.09
CA LEU A 185 5.54 -0.97 -17.54
C LEU A 185 5.19 0.46 -17.91
N ALA A 186 4.70 1.26 -16.96
CA ALA A 186 4.28 2.62 -17.22
C ALA A 186 5.49 3.55 -17.47
N ASP A 187 5.26 4.54 -18.33
CA ASP A 187 6.23 5.60 -18.62
C ASP A 187 6.15 6.71 -17.55
N TYR A 188 4.98 6.84 -16.91
CA TYR A 188 4.71 7.80 -15.84
C TYR A 188 3.82 7.17 -14.76
N VAL A 189 3.93 7.67 -13.54
CA VAL A 189 3.11 7.23 -12.42
C VAL A 189 2.41 8.42 -11.74
N VAL A 190 1.11 8.31 -11.58
CA VAL A 190 0.29 9.21 -10.76
C VAL A 190 -0.20 8.39 -9.56
N VAL A 191 0.00 8.90 -8.36
CA VAL A 191 -0.42 8.22 -7.13
C VAL A 191 -1.08 9.19 -6.16
N THR A 192 -2.21 8.79 -5.56
CA THR A 192 -2.87 9.59 -4.53
C THR A 192 -2.09 9.55 -3.21
N CYS A 193 -2.01 10.67 -2.51
CA CYS A 193 -1.15 10.85 -1.33
C CYS A 193 -1.66 10.18 -0.04
N ASP A 194 -2.84 9.57 -0.06
CA ASP A 194 -3.47 8.93 1.11
C ASP A 194 -2.79 7.61 1.54
N SER A 195 -1.96 7.04 0.69
CA SER A 195 -1.27 5.77 0.94
C SER A 195 0.24 5.92 0.82
N VAL A 196 0.91 6.03 1.95
CA VAL A 196 2.38 6.12 2.01
C VAL A 196 3.05 4.91 1.38
N ASN A 197 2.47 3.71 1.50
CA ASN A 197 3.00 2.51 0.87
C ASN A 197 3.00 2.64 -0.66
N MET A 198 1.88 3.07 -1.25
CA MET A 198 1.77 3.26 -2.70
C MET A 198 2.75 4.32 -3.22
N VAL A 199 2.90 5.43 -2.48
CA VAL A 199 3.90 6.47 -2.80
C VAL A 199 5.31 5.89 -2.72
N SER A 200 5.64 5.15 -1.67
CA SER A 200 6.97 4.55 -1.50
C SER A 200 7.29 3.52 -2.58
N GLU A 201 6.31 2.69 -2.95
CA GLU A 201 6.44 1.71 -4.02
C GLU A 201 6.62 2.39 -5.38
N ALA A 202 5.84 3.44 -5.68
CA ALA A 202 5.96 4.21 -6.91
C ALA A 202 7.32 4.93 -7.04
N CYS A 203 7.89 5.41 -5.95
CA CYS A 203 9.22 6.05 -5.94
C CYS A 203 10.39 5.07 -6.07
N THR A 204 10.14 3.77 -6.10
CA THR A 204 11.16 2.72 -6.19
C THR A 204 11.29 2.16 -7.61
N THR A 205 10.39 2.53 -8.50
CA THR A 205 10.30 2.05 -9.90
C THR A 205 10.99 2.96 -10.89
#